data_ba29aa253eb57207897cc7dcf159ae8a
#
_entry.id   ba29aa253eb57207897cc7dcf159ae8a
#
_cell.length_a   1.000
_cell.length_b   1.000
_cell.length_c   1.000
_cell.angle_alpha   90.00
_cell.angle_beta   90.00
_cell.angle_gamma   90.00
#
_symmetry.space_group_name_H-M   'P 1'
#
loop_
_entity.id
_entity.type
_entity.pdbx_description
1 polymer ?
#
loop_
_entity_poly.entity_id
_entity_poly.type
_entity_poly.pdbx_seq_one_letter_code
_entity_poly.pdbx_strand_id
1 'polypeptide(L)'
;HTACRRQRQMCIRDRQIVGDDLFVTNLERLKVGFLNVSANSILIKLNQIGTVTETLEVIKFAQLIGYNTIISHRSGDSEDTFIADLAVGTNSNQIKTGSLARSERVSKYNQLIRIEEKLGKSSRMNKI
;
A
#
# COMPACT_ATOMS: atom_id res chain seq x y z
N HIS A 1 -23.41 -17.00 6.69
CA HIS A 1 -22.29 -16.18 7.20
C HIS A 1 -21.05 -17.00 7.60
N THR A 2 -21.18 -18.24 8.13
CA THR A 2 -20.05 -19.07 8.60
C THR A 2 -19.23 -19.64 7.43
N ALA A 3 -19.87 -20.05 6.34
CA ALA A 3 -19.19 -20.56 5.14
C ALA A 3 -18.35 -19.44 4.48
N CYS A 4 -18.87 -18.23 4.42
CA CYS A 4 -18.17 -17.07 3.88
C CYS A 4 -16.95 -16.67 4.72
N ARG A 5 -17.00 -16.84 6.04
CA ARG A 5 -15.84 -16.63 6.95
C ARG A 5 -14.76 -17.69 6.74
N ARG A 6 -15.14 -18.98 6.62
CA ARG A 6 -14.18 -20.08 6.36
C ARG A 6 -13.48 -19.91 5.01
N GLN A 7 -14.22 -19.52 3.99
CA GLN A 7 -13.69 -19.28 2.64
C GLN A 7 -12.71 -18.08 2.64
N ARG A 8 -13.02 -17.00 3.38
CA ARG A 8 -12.11 -15.86 3.57
C ARG A 8 -10.84 -16.26 4.34
N GLN A 9 -10.95 -17.04 5.40
CA GLN A 9 -9.79 -17.52 6.15
C GLN A 9 -8.88 -18.41 5.32
N MET A 10 -9.42 -19.26 4.46
CA MET A 10 -8.64 -20.05 3.50
C MET A 10 -7.94 -19.15 2.48
N CYS A 11 -8.64 -18.16 1.92
CA CYS A 11 -8.04 -17.22 0.97
C CYS A 11 -6.92 -16.36 1.59
N ILE A 12 -7.02 -15.96 2.86
CA ILE A 12 -6.01 -15.17 3.56
C ILE A 12 -4.71 -15.96 3.77
N ARG A 13 -4.76 -17.27 3.88
CA ARG A 13 -3.56 -18.10 4.03
C ARG A 13 -2.71 -18.19 2.77
N ASP A 14 -3.38 -18.25 1.61
CA ASP A 14 -2.74 -18.57 0.34
C ASP A 14 -2.70 -17.40 -0.63
N ARG A 15 -3.37 -16.28 -0.32
CA ARG A 15 -3.53 -15.12 -1.20
C ARG A 15 -3.42 -13.81 -0.45
N GLN A 16 -2.94 -12.80 -1.14
CA GLN A 16 -3.00 -11.42 -0.68
C GLN A 16 -4.42 -10.87 -0.95
N ILE A 17 -5.14 -10.50 0.12
CA ILE A 17 -6.44 -9.86 0.06
C ILE A 17 -6.28 -8.41 0.47
N VAL A 18 -6.45 -7.50 -0.49
CA VAL A 18 -6.20 -6.08 -0.33
C VAL A 18 -7.51 -5.35 -0.03
N GLY A 19 -7.59 -4.67 1.11
CA GLY A 19 -8.66 -3.74 1.42
C GLY A 19 -8.38 -2.36 0.84
N ASP A 20 -9.20 -1.92 -0.12
CA ASP A 20 -9.18 -0.60 -0.74
C ASP A 20 -10.32 0.26 -0.16
N ASP A 21 -11.49 0.26 -0.79
CA ASP A 21 -12.66 1.02 -0.34
C ASP A 21 -13.23 0.55 1.02
N LEU A 22 -12.88 -0.66 1.44
CA LEU A 22 -13.22 -1.18 2.76
C LEU A 22 -12.57 -0.35 3.88
N PHE A 23 -11.31 0.04 3.71
CA PHE A 23 -10.53 0.76 4.72
C PHE A 23 -10.42 2.25 4.46
N VAL A 24 -10.48 2.68 3.21
CA VAL A 24 -10.39 4.10 2.77
C VAL A 24 -9.15 4.80 3.39
N THR A 25 -8.04 4.07 3.54
CA THR A 25 -6.82 4.52 4.24
C THR A 25 -7.14 5.12 5.64
N ASN A 26 -8.13 4.60 6.33
CA ASN A 26 -8.60 5.12 7.63
C ASN A 26 -8.23 4.15 8.76
N LEU A 27 -7.62 4.69 9.83
CA LEU A 27 -7.11 3.90 10.94
C LEU A 27 -8.20 3.12 11.68
N GLU A 28 -9.34 3.76 11.96
CA GLU A 28 -10.44 3.12 12.70
C GLU A 28 -11.09 1.99 11.89
N ARG A 29 -11.28 2.21 10.59
CA ARG A 29 -11.78 1.16 9.69
C ARG A 29 -10.81 -0.01 9.57
N LEU A 30 -9.50 0.26 9.55
CA LEU A 30 -8.48 -0.77 9.53
C LEU A 30 -8.52 -1.62 10.80
N LYS A 31 -8.67 -1.00 11.99
CA LYS A 31 -8.83 -1.71 13.27
C LYS A 31 -10.04 -2.65 13.25
N VAL A 32 -11.19 -2.16 12.80
CA VAL A 32 -12.40 -2.97 12.66
C VAL A 32 -12.20 -4.12 11.66
N GLY A 33 -11.58 -3.86 10.53
CA GLY A 33 -11.29 -4.87 9.52
C GLY A 33 -10.33 -5.94 10.03
N PHE A 34 -9.33 -5.57 10.82
CA PHE A 34 -8.42 -6.51 11.47
C PHE A 34 -9.16 -7.44 12.45
N LEU A 35 -10.00 -6.89 13.34
CA LEU A 35 -10.79 -7.67 14.28
C LEU A 35 -11.75 -8.66 13.58
N ASN A 36 -12.27 -8.30 12.41
CA ASN A 36 -13.16 -9.13 11.61
C ASN A 36 -12.44 -10.07 10.63
N VAL A 37 -11.11 -10.06 10.61
CA VAL A 37 -10.29 -10.87 9.68
C VAL A 37 -10.75 -10.69 8.22
N SER A 38 -10.92 -9.41 7.81
CA SER A 38 -11.52 -9.07 6.51
C SER A 38 -10.52 -9.09 5.36
N ALA A 39 -9.24 -8.85 5.63
CA ALA A 39 -8.15 -8.75 4.66
C ALA A 39 -6.81 -9.06 5.34
N ASN A 40 -5.72 -9.08 4.57
CA ASN A 40 -4.35 -9.19 5.09
C ASN A 40 -3.42 -8.10 4.52
N SER A 41 -3.98 -7.19 3.75
CA SER A 41 -3.25 -6.08 3.14
C SER A 41 -4.15 -4.86 3.02
N ILE A 42 -3.53 -3.68 2.98
CA ILE A 42 -4.23 -2.41 2.81
C ILE A 42 -3.65 -1.62 1.64
N LEU A 43 -4.53 -1.02 0.84
CA LEU A 43 -4.17 -0.06 -0.19
C LEU A 43 -4.17 1.35 0.41
N ILE A 44 -3.03 2.03 0.30
CA ILE A 44 -2.80 3.36 0.85
C ILE A 44 -2.92 4.40 -0.26
N LYS A 45 -3.83 5.33 -0.09
CA LYS A 45 -4.06 6.47 -0.99
C LYS A 45 -4.00 7.75 -0.17
N LEU A 46 -2.95 8.54 -0.34
CA LEU A 46 -2.70 9.76 0.45
C LEU A 46 -3.89 10.72 0.52
N ASN A 47 -4.55 10.93 -0.61
CA ASN A 47 -5.65 11.89 -0.68
C ASN A 47 -6.98 11.40 -0.07
N GLN A 48 -7.07 10.17 0.39
CA GLN A 48 -8.25 9.69 1.13
C GLN A 48 -8.26 10.20 2.57
N ILE A 49 -7.08 10.43 3.15
CA ILE A 49 -6.93 11.02 4.50
C ILE A 49 -6.67 12.53 4.40
N GLY A 50 -5.79 12.94 3.48
CA GLY A 50 -5.47 14.34 3.24
C GLY A 50 -4.16 14.82 3.87
N THR A 51 -3.60 14.12 4.86
CA THR A 51 -2.31 14.46 5.47
C THR A 51 -1.31 13.30 5.43
N VAL A 52 -0.03 13.65 5.31
CA VAL A 52 1.06 12.67 5.33
C VAL A 52 1.19 12.04 6.72
N THR A 53 1.01 12.82 7.77
CA THR A 53 1.13 12.35 9.15
C THR A 53 0.13 11.23 9.45
N GLU A 54 -1.14 11.45 9.16
CA GLU A 54 -2.19 10.43 9.35
C GLU A 54 -1.96 9.20 8.47
N THR A 55 -1.47 9.40 7.23
CA THR A 55 -1.10 8.29 6.35
C THR A 55 0.01 7.44 6.95
N LEU A 56 1.04 8.06 7.53
CA LEU A 56 2.13 7.35 8.20
C LEU A 56 1.66 6.57 9.43
N GLU A 57 0.68 7.11 10.18
CA GLU A 57 0.07 6.39 11.30
C GLU A 57 -0.65 5.12 10.84
N VAL A 58 -1.43 5.20 9.76
CA VAL A 58 -2.10 4.03 9.18
C VAL A 58 -1.08 3.00 8.70
N ILE A 59 -0.01 3.42 8.00
CA ILE A 59 1.04 2.52 7.53
C ILE A 59 1.71 1.80 8.71
N LYS A 60 2.10 2.56 9.75
CA LYS A 60 2.73 1.99 10.96
C LYS A 60 1.81 0.98 11.64
N PHE A 61 0.54 1.32 11.81
CA PHE A 61 -0.42 0.40 12.41
C PHE A 61 -0.61 -0.86 11.56
N ALA A 62 -0.75 -0.72 10.24
CA ALA A 62 -0.86 -1.86 9.34
C ALA A 62 0.34 -2.81 9.45
N GLN A 63 1.55 -2.25 9.47
CA GLN A 63 2.78 -3.04 9.64
C GLN A 63 2.85 -3.73 11.00
N LEU A 64 2.42 -3.06 12.09
CA LEU A 64 2.37 -3.65 13.43
C LEU A 64 1.42 -4.85 13.53
N ILE A 65 0.29 -4.82 12.83
CA ILE A 65 -0.67 -5.95 12.81
C ILE A 65 -0.33 -7.02 11.77
N GLY A 66 0.80 -6.88 11.07
CA GLY A 66 1.27 -7.85 10.06
C GLY A 66 0.59 -7.73 8.71
N TYR A 67 -0.08 -6.61 8.42
CA TYR A 67 -0.64 -6.35 7.09
C TYR A 67 0.43 -5.88 6.12
N ASN A 68 0.35 -6.34 4.88
CA ASN A 68 1.13 -5.75 3.79
C ASN A 68 0.54 -4.40 3.40
N THR A 69 1.42 -3.45 3.10
CA THR A 69 1.05 -2.10 2.68
C THR A 69 1.38 -1.89 1.21
N ILE A 70 0.41 -1.35 0.46
CA ILE A 70 0.54 -1.07 -0.97
C ILE A 70 0.27 0.41 -1.17
N ILE A 71 1.29 1.16 -1.54
CA ILE A 71 1.12 2.59 -1.85
C ILE A 71 0.55 2.73 -3.25
N SER A 72 -0.51 3.50 -3.42
CA SER A 72 -1.24 3.61 -4.69
C SER A 72 -1.33 5.03 -5.22
N HIS A 73 -1.18 5.15 -6.54
CA HIS A 73 -1.56 6.35 -7.28
C HIS A 73 -3.10 6.50 -7.33
N ARG A 74 -3.55 7.63 -7.87
CA ARG A 74 -4.95 7.90 -8.21
C ARG A 74 -5.12 8.09 -9.71
N SER A 75 -6.37 7.96 -10.21
CA SER A 75 -6.67 8.11 -11.65
C SER A 75 -6.38 9.51 -12.21
N GLY A 76 -6.51 10.55 -11.39
CA GLY A 76 -6.22 11.95 -11.71
C GLY A 76 -4.87 12.45 -11.18
N ASP A 77 -3.90 11.56 -11.02
CA ASP A 77 -2.59 11.89 -10.47
C ASP A 77 -1.77 12.78 -11.42
N SER A 78 -0.87 13.58 -10.85
CA SER A 78 0.09 14.41 -11.57
C SER A 78 1.43 13.67 -11.75
N GLU A 79 2.42 14.34 -12.36
CA GLU A 79 3.79 13.82 -12.48
C GLU A 79 4.57 13.86 -11.15
N ASP A 80 3.93 14.24 -10.04
CA ASP A 80 4.52 14.21 -8.71
C ASP A 80 4.98 12.78 -8.35
N THR A 81 6.18 12.68 -7.77
CA THR A 81 6.83 11.40 -7.47
C THR A 81 6.78 11.01 -6.00
N PHE A 82 6.10 11.79 -5.15
CA PHE A 82 6.11 11.61 -3.70
C PHE A 82 5.71 10.20 -3.25
N ILE A 83 4.76 9.56 -3.93
CA ILE A 83 4.34 8.20 -3.57
C ILE A 83 5.44 7.16 -3.75
N ALA A 84 6.39 7.37 -4.66
CA ALA A 84 7.56 6.51 -4.80
C ALA A 84 8.51 6.67 -3.60
N ASP A 85 8.78 7.90 -3.19
CA ASP A 85 9.59 8.20 -2.01
C ASP A 85 8.92 7.66 -0.74
N LEU A 86 7.59 7.83 -0.62
CA LEU A 86 6.81 7.31 0.50
C LEU A 86 6.90 5.78 0.58
N ALA A 87 6.75 5.08 -0.55
CA ALA A 87 6.79 3.62 -0.59
C ALA A 87 8.13 3.07 -0.10
N VAL A 88 9.23 3.66 -0.56
CA VAL A 88 10.58 3.25 -0.13
C VAL A 88 10.85 3.71 1.31
N GLY A 89 10.54 4.97 1.64
CA GLY A 89 10.81 5.54 2.96
C GLY A 89 10.05 4.88 4.11
N THR A 90 8.86 4.33 3.85
CA THR A 90 8.07 3.57 4.83
C THR A 90 8.33 2.07 4.79
N ASN A 91 9.21 1.60 3.91
CA ASN A 91 9.43 0.18 3.66
C ASN A 91 8.12 -0.57 3.33
N SER A 92 7.27 0.06 2.52
CA SER A 92 6.04 -0.56 2.05
C SER A 92 6.34 -1.72 1.12
N ASN A 93 5.54 -2.78 1.21
CA ASN A 93 5.79 -4.02 0.46
C ASN A 93 5.65 -3.84 -1.04
N GLN A 94 4.72 -2.99 -1.47
CA GLN A 94 4.35 -2.85 -2.87
C GLN A 94 3.98 -1.39 -3.21
N ILE A 95 4.10 -1.07 -4.51
CA ILE A 95 3.58 0.18 -5.07
C ILE A 95 2.70 -0.12 -6.29
N LYS A 96 1.59 0.57 -6.41
CA LYS A 96 0.67 0.51 -7.54
C LYS A 96 0.66 1.86 -8.24
N THR A 97 1.31 1.96 -9.39
CA THR A 97 1.45 3.21 -10.16
C THR A 97 0.83 3.17 -11.56
N GLY A 98 0.12 2.10 -11.89
CA GLY A 98 -0.47 1.90 -13.21
C GLY A 98 0.54 1.42 -14.27
N SER A 99 0.14 1.47 -15.53
CA SER A 99 0.99 1.03 -16.65
C SER A 99 2.01 2.11 -17.06
N LEU A 100 3.02 1.72 -17.81
CA LEU A 100 4.09 2.60 -18.32
C LEU A 100 3.65 3.46 -19.54
N ALA A 101 2.37 3.74 -19.68
CA ALA A 101 1.81 4.38 -20.88
C ALA A 101 1.60 5.90 -20.76
N ARG A 102 1.66 6.48 -19.56
CA ARG A 102 1.42 7.90 -19.29
C ARG A 102 2.55 8.51 -18.48
N SER A 103 2.86 9.79 -18.72
CA SER A 103 3.96 10.48 -18.06
C SER A 103 3.81 10.56 -16.54
N GLU A 104 2.60 10.81 -16.05
CA GLU A 104 2.30 10.85 -14.61
C GLU A 104 2.53 9.52 -13.91
N ARG A 105 2.56 8.41 -14.66
CA ARG A 105 2.85 7.07 -14.13
C ARG A 105 4.31 6.71 -14.28
N VAL A 106 4.88 6.99 -15.44
CA VAL A 106 6.30 6.77 -15.74
C VAL A 106 7.20 7.57 -14.81
N SER A 107 6.81 8.78 -14.39
CA SER A 107 7.57 9.61 -13.45
C SER A 107 7.85 8.88 -12.13
N LYS A 108 6.90 8.10 -11.60
CA LYS A 108 7.06 7.33 -10.37
C LYS A 108 8.02 6.17 -10.53
N TYR A 109 7.98 5.47 -11.67
CA TYR A 109 8.95 4.41 -11.98
C TYR A 109 10.36 4.98 -12.14
N ASN A 110 10.50 6.11 -12.83
CA ASN A 110 11.79 6.80 -12.94
C ASN A 110 12.33 7.25 -11.57
N GLN A 111 11.45 7.67 -10.67
CA GLN A 111 11.86 8.03 -9.31
C GLN A 111 12.34 6.81 -8.53
N LEU A 112 11.69 5.66 -8.66
CA LEU A 112 12.16 4.42 -8.03
C LEU A 112 13.56 4.02 -8.54
N ILE A 113 13.84 4.17 -9.83
CA ILE A 113 15.16 3.94 -10.42
C ILE A 113 16.20 4.90 -9.81
N ARG A 114 15.88 6.19 -9.69
CA ARG A 114 16.78 7.17 -9.04
C ARG A 114 17.06 6.86 -7.58
N ILE A 115 16.04 6.37 -6.86
CA ILE A 115 16.20 5.94 -5.46
C ILE A 115 17.11 4.71 -5.40
N GLU A 116 16.92 3.73 -6.29
CA GLU A 116 17.76 2.54 -6.37
C GLU A 116 19.22 2.91 -6.64
N GLU A 117 19.47 3.82 -7.59
CA GLU A 117 20.82 4.34 -7.86
C GLU A 117 21.46 4.98 -6.63
N LYS A 118 20.70 5.78 -5.87
CA LYS A 118 21.18 6.41 -4.62
C LYS A 118 21.47 5.40 -3.52
N LEU A 119 20.64 4.37 -3.37
CA LEU A 119 20.83 3.32 -2.37
C LEU A 119 21.96 2.36 -2.75
N GLY A 120 22.25 2.19 -4.03
CA GLY A 120 23.32 1.33 -4.53
C GLY A 120 23.20 -0.08 -3.96
N LYS A 121 24.27 -0.55 -3.32
CA LYS A 121 24.33 -1.91 -2.73
C LYS A 121 23.35 -2.14 -1.56
N SER A 122 22.75 -1.09 -1.00
CA SER A 122 21.74 -1.18 0.06
C SER A 122 20.33 -1.39 -0.49
N SER A 123 20.14 -1.25 -1.80
CA SER A 123 18.85 -1.47 -2.46
C SER A 123 18.44 -2.94 -2.34
N ARG A 124 17.18 -3.16 -1.96
CA ARG A 124 16.59 -4.51 -1.84
C ARG A 124 15.15 -4.49 -2.29
N MET A 125 14.73 -5.56 -2.96
CA MET A 125 13.32 -5.83 -3.24
C MET A 125 12.71 -6.60 -2.06
N ASN A 126 11.55 -6.17 -1.61
CA ASN A 126 10.79 -6.93 -0.61
C ASN A 126 10.31 -8.27 -1.21
N LYS A 127 10.38 -9.31 -0.40
CA LYS A 127 9.71 -10.59 -0.72
C LYS A 127 8.26 -10.47 -0.29
N ILE A 128 7.36 -10.85 -1.16
CA ILE A 128 5.91 -10.89 -0.94
C ILE A 128 5.54 -12.25 -0.33
#